data_2d9b155cca466248192f20c9a988efe3
#
_entry.id   2d9b155cca466248192f20c9a988efe3
#
_cell.length_a   1.000
_cell.length_b   1.000
_cell.length_c   1.000
_cell.angle_alpha   90.00
_cell.angle_beta   90.00
_cell.angle_gamma   90.00
#
_symmetry.space_group_name_H-M   'P 1'
#
loop_
_entity.id
_entity.type
_entity.pdbx_description
1 polymer ?
#
loop_
_entity_poly.entity_id
_entity_poly.type
_entity_poly.pdbx_seq_one_letter_code
_entity_poly.pdbx_strand_id
1 'polypeptide(L)'
;QTASMSIKVQGQTLPIQQTATMVLPDRLHMNLNVMGQQQTIVIDGDSGFMSAMGQVRDLPGEAVADQKKAIARDLWFLVRHHDSADLEAVYVAAAEVDGTACDRIELSYTDVKSLMCIDADGRVLEQSHQGTNPMTQAPGRMTTRFSDFRDVDGRLAPFASTGLFEGEEF
;
A
#
# COMPACT_ATOMS: atom_id res chain seq x y z
N GLN A 1 11.40 5.84 -2.77
CA GLN A 1 10.46 5.49 -3.83
C GLN A 1 9.72 6.75 -4.31
N THR A 2 9.56 6.92 -5.61
CA THR A 2 8.76 8.00 -6.21
C THR A 2 7.66 7.36 -7.04
N ALA A 3 6.43 7.78 -6.83
CA ALA A 3 5.28 7.32 -7.59
C ALA A 3 4.46 8.51 -8.11
N SER A 4 3.90 8.35 -9.31
CA SER A 4 2.85 9.23 -9.82
C SER A 4 1.56 8.42 -9.79
N MET A 5 0.53 8.97 -9.18
CA MET A 5 -0.79 8.34 -9.11
C MET A 5 -1.85 9.33 -9.56
N SER A 6 -3.03 8.84 -9.85
CA SER A 6 -4.20 9.68 -10.07
C SER A 6 -5.37 9.12 -9.29
N ILE A 7 -6.21 9.98 -8.78
CA ILE A 7 -7.48 9.61 -8.15
C ILE A 7 -8.64 10.18 -8.97
N LYS A 8 -9.74 9.44 -9.03
CA LYS A 8 -10.98 9.92 -9.66
C LYS A 8 -11.88 10.51 -8.58
N VAL A 9 -12.18 11.81 -8.68
CA VAL A 9 -13.06 12.52 -7.78
C VAL A 9 -14.18 13.15 -8.62
N GLN A 10 -15.43 12.75 -8.40
CA GLN A 10 -16.60 13.26 -9.13
C GLN A 10 -16.43 13.24 -10.66
N GLY A 11 -15.81 12.18 -11.20
CA GLY A 11 -15.56 12.01 -12.63
C GLY A 11 -14.35 12.77 -13.18
N GLN A 12 -13.62 13.52 -12.36
CA GLN A 12 -12.39 14.19 -12.74
C GLN A 12 -11.18 13.38 -12.25
N THR A 13 -10.18 13.22 -13.11
CA THR A 13 -8.91 12.59 -12.75
C THR A 13 -7.95 13.65 -12.21
N LEU A 14 -7.56 13.53 -10.95
CA LEU A 14 -6.63 14.43 -10.29
C LEU A 14 -5.25 13.76 -10.21
N PRO A 15 -4.21 14.36 -10.80
CA PRO A 15 -2.85 13.84 -10.67
C PRO A 15 -2.30 14.10 -9.27
N ILE A 16 -1.68 13.08 -8.68
CA ILE A 16 -0.95 13.16 -7.42
C ILE A 16 0.48 12.69 -7.66
N GLN A 17 1.44 13.48 -7.24
CA GLN A 17 2.83 13.05 -7.19
C GLN A 17 3.19 12.73 -5.74
N GLN A 18 3.73 11.54 -5.53
CA GLN A 18 4.16 11.07 -4.22
C GLN A 18 5.64 10.70 -4.25
N THR A 19 6.35 11.13 -3.24
CA THR A 19 7.70 10.63 -2.93
C THR A 19 7.70 10.12 -1.50
N ALA A 20 8.07 8.86 -1.32
CA ALA A 20 8.15 8.25 0.00
C ALA A 20 9.56 7.70 0.25
N THR A 21 10.08 7.98 1.43
CA THR A 21 11.29 7.38 1.98
C THR A 21 10.91 6.65 3.25
N MET A 22 11.18 5.34 3.27
CA MET A 22 10.93 4.50 4.44
C MET A 22 12.26 4.03 5.04
N VAL A 23 12.36 4.09 6.35
CA VAL A 23 13.40 3.44 7.13
C VAL A 23 12.69 2.46 8.05
N LEU A 24 12.75 1.19 7.64
CA LEU A 24 12.01 0.14 8.33
C LEU A 24 12.53 -0.08 9.76
N PRO A 25 11.67 -0.46 10.69
CA PRO A 25 10.28 -0.88 10.48
C PRO A 25 9.23 0.25 10.59
N ASP A 26 9.55 1.42 11.12
CA ASP A 26 8.56 2.34 11.67
C ASP A 26 8.79 3.83 11.36
N ARG A 27 9.65 4.14 10.37
CA ARG A 27 9.89 5.52 9.94
C ARG A 27 9.46 5.74 8.51
N LEU A 28 8.68 6.78 8.31
CA LEU A 28 8.19 7.21 7.00
C LEU A 28 8.35 8.72 6.85
N HIS A 29 8.89 9.14 5.72
CA HIS A 29 8.80 10.51 5.24
C HIS A 29 8.14 10.49 3.87
N MET A 30 6.97 11.07 3.76
CA MET A 30 6.18 11.10 2.53
C MET A 30 5.84 12.53 2.15
N ASN A 31 6.14 12.89 0.91
CA ASN A 31 5.69 14.14 0.30
C ASN A 31 4.62 13.82 -0.75
N LEU A 32 3.51 14.51 -0.66
CA LEU A 32 2.42 14.47 -1.62
C LEU A 32 2.28 15.84 -2.28
N ASN A 33 2.12 15.85 -3.59
CA ASN A 33 1.74 17.05 -4.34
C ASN A 33 0.40 16.78 -5.01
N VAL A 34 -0.64 17.45 -4.53
CA VAL A 34 -1.99 17.36 -5.05
C VAL A 34 -2.36 18.71 -5.65
N MET A 35 -2.46 18.80 -6.96
CA MET A 35 -2.81 20.05 -7.66
C MET A 35 -1.91 21.25 -7.29
N GLY A 36 -0.62 21.01 -7.09
CA GLY A 36 0.34 22.05 -6.70
C GLY A 36 0.41 22.35 -5.20
N GLN A 37 -0.47 21.75 -4.40
CA GLN A 37 -0.42 21.85 -2.94
C GLN A 37 0.46 20.72 -2.38
N GLN A 38 1.49 21.13 -1.65
CA GLN A 38 2.40 20.19 -1.01
C GLN A 38 1.90 19.81 0.39
N GLN A 39 1.93 18.52 0.66
CA GLN A 39 1.72 17.95 1.98
C GLN A 39 2.90 17.05 2.33
N THR A 40 3.34 17.10 3.57
CA THR A 40 4.39 16.23 4.09
C THR A 40 3.84 15.47 5.28
N ILE A 41 4.04 14.15 5.27
CA ILE A 41 3.72 13.27 6.40
C ILE A 41 5.03 12.67 6.89
N VAL A 42 5.27 12.75 8.19
CA VAL A 42 6.43 12.14 8.84
C VAL A 42 5.94 11.26 9.98
N ILE A 43 6.44 10.03 10.01
CA ILE A 43 6.25 9.07 11.12
C ILE A 43 7.63 8.74 11.67
N ASP A 44 7.78 8.72 12.98
CA ASP A 44 8.98 8.28 13.70
C ASP A 44 8.53 7.51 14.95
N GLY A 45 8.56 6.18 14.84
CA GLY A 45 8.05 5.29 15.87
C GLY A 45 6.55 5.45 16.13
N ASP A 46 6.17 5.86 17.33
CA ASP A 46 4.78 6.00 17.75
C ASP A 46 4.25 7.44 17.63
N SER A 47 5.02 8.32 17.00
CA SER A 47 4.64 9.71 16.78
C SER A 47 4.74 10.08 15.31
N GLY A 48 4.05 11.17 14.93
CA GLY A 48 4.14 11.70 13.59
C GLY A 48 3.49 13.07 13.48
N PHE A 49 3.78 13.74 12.39
CA PHE A 49 3.15 15.01 12.07
C PHE A 49 2.82 15.11 10.59
N MET A 50 1.89 15.97 10.27
CA MET A 50 1.56 16.38 8.92
C MET A 50 1.79 17.88 8.76
N SER A 51 2.43 18.26 7.66
CA SER A 51 2.55 19.66 7.23
C SER A 51 1.77 19.87 5.94
N ALA A 52 0.87 20.86 5.94
CA ALA A 52 0.11 21.25 4.76
C ALA A 52 -0.16 22.77 4.80
N MET A 53 -0.05 23.45 3.66
CA MET A 53 -0.32 24.88 3.55
C MET A 53 0.44 25.75 4.59
N GLY A 54 1.68 25.37 4.92
CA GLY A 54 2.52 26.07 5.91
C GLY A 54 2.13 25.81 7.38
N GLN A 55 1.15 24.96 7.65
CA GLN A 55 0.76 24.56 9.01
C GLN A 55 1.29 23.16 9.31
N VAL A 56 1.83 22.99 10.51
CA VAL A 56 2.26 21.70 11.04
C VAL A 56 1.27 21.26 12.12
N ARG A 57 0.85 20.01 12.08
CA ARG A 57 -0.05 19.41 13.05
C ARG A 57 0.43 18.02 13.42
N ASP A 58 0.36 17.67 14.68
CA ASP A 58 0.61 16.32 15.11
C ASP A 58 -0.46 15.36 14.55
N LEU A 59 -0.04 14.17 14.16
CA LEU A 59 -0.97 13.13 13.75
C LEU A 59 -1.59 12.48 14.99
N PRO A 60 -2.91 12.22 14.98
CA PRO A 60 -3.53 11.36 15.98
C PRO A 60 -2.88 9.99 16.05
N GLY A 61 -2.77 9.38 17.21
CA GLY A 61 -2.15 8.05 17.37
C GLY A 61 -2.78 6.97 16.49
N GLU A 62 -4.09 7.04 16.23
CA GLU A 62 -4.77 6.14 15.30
C GLU A 62 -4.24 6.30 13.86
N ALA A 63 -4.03 7.53 13.40
CA ALA A 63 -3.47 7.79 12.07
C ALA A 63 -2.03 7.28 11.96
N VAL A 64 -1.22 7.41 13.01
CA VAL A 64 0.13 6.83 13.07
C VAL A 64 0.05 5.30 13.00
N ALA A 65 -0.83 4.67 13.77
CA ALA A 65 -1.02 3.23 13.76
C ALA A 65 -1.46 2.71 12.38
N ASP A 66 -2.34 3.42 11.68
CA ASP A 66 -2.79 3.04 10.34
C ASP A 66 -1.67 3.16 9.29
N GLN A 67 -0.80 4.16 9.41
CA GLN A 67 0.39 4.27 8.56
C GLN A 67 1.39 3.12 8.84
N LYS A 68 1.58 2.73 10.09
CA LYS A 68 2.43 1.56 10.45
C LYS A 68 1.85 0.27 9.86
N LYS A 69 0.54 0.07 9.89
CA LYS A 69 -0.11 -1.06 9.22
C LYS A 69 0.08 -1.01 7.69
N ALA A 70 0.03 0.17 7.09
CA ALA A 70 0.31 0.33 5.65
C ALA A 70 1.75 -0.05 5.31
N ILE A 71 2.74 0.36 6.13
CA ILE A 71 4.14 -0.06 5.99
C ILE A 71 4.28 -1.58 6.11
N ALA A 72 3.64 -2.20 7.11
CA ALA A 72 3.70 -3.65 7.33
C ALA A 72 3.07 -4.46 6.18
N ARG A 73 2.21 -3.87 5.37
CA ARG A 73 1.64 -4.46 4.14
C ARG A 73 2.43 -4.16 2.87
N ASP A 74 3.40 -3.26 2.93
CA ASP A 74 4.22 -2.92 1.77
C ASP A 74 5.01 -4.14 1.25
N LEU A 75 5.03 -4.35 -0.06
CA LEU A 75 5.68 -5.52 -0.66
C LEU A 75 7.17 -5.60 -0.30
N TRP A 76 7.86 -4.47 -0.29
CA TRP A 76 9.28 -4.44 0.05
C TRP A 76 9.53 -4.72 1.53
N PHE A 77 8.62 -4.28 2.39
CA PHE A 77 8.65 -4.65 3.81
C PHE A 77 8.52 -6.16 3.98
N LEU A 78 7.52 -6.77 3.36
CA LEU A 78 7.25 -8.21 3.46
C LEU A 78 8.40 -9.05 2.88
N VAL A 79 8.91 -8.68 1.70
CA VAL A 79 10.09 -9.35 1.10
C VAL A 79 11.31 -9.25 2.03
N ARG A 80 11.51 -8.13 2.69
CA ARG A 80 12.65 -7.91 3.58
C ARG A 80 12.55 -8.69 4.90
N HIS A 81 11.33 -9.01 5.33
CA HIS A 81 11.03 -9.75 6.55
C HIS A 81 10.56 -11.18 6.29
N HIS A 82 10.85 -11.74 5.09
CA HIS A 82 10.37 -13.05 4.67
C HIS A 82 10.81 -14.21 5.59
N ASP A 83 11.90 -14.04 6.32
CA ASP A 83 12.46 -14.99 7.29
C ASP A 83 12.15 -14.62 8.76
N SER A 84 11.34 -13.58 8.99
CA SER A 84 10.92 -13.19 10.34
C SER A 84 9.97 -14.23 10.93
N ALA A 85 10.17 -14.56 12.20
CA ALA A 85 9.23 -15.39 12.95
C ALA A 85 7.85 -14.74 13.14
N ASP A 86 7.75 -13.41 12.93
CA ASP A 86 6.50 -12.66 13.03
C ASP A 86 5.69 -12.68 11.74
N LEU A 87 6.25 -13.23 10.64
CA LEU A 87 5.56 -13.35 9.36
C LEU A 87 5.04 -14.78 9.17
N GLU A 88 3.74 -14.92 9.09
CA GLU A 88 3.08 -16.18 8.76
C GLU A 88 2.49 -16.11 7.35
N ALA A 89 2.58 -17.20 6.60
CA ALA A 89 1.99 -17.37 5.28
C ALA A 89 1.13 -18.63 5.24
N VAL A 90 -0.14 -18.50 4.86
CA VAL A 90 -1.09 -19.60 4.78
C VAL A 90 -1.69 -19.64 3.39
N TYR A 91 -1.54 -20.78 2.70
CA TYR A 91 -2.24 -21.03 1.45
C TYR A 91 -3.75 -21.09 1.69
N VAL A 92 -4.53 -20.39 0.88
CA VAL A 92 -5.99 -20.32 0.98
C VAL A 92 -6.67 -21.09 -0.14
N ALA A 93 -6.36 -20.75 -1.40
CA ALA A 93 -6.99 -21.36 -2.57
C ALA A 93 -6.27 -20.98 -3.86
N ALA A 94 -6.45 -21.76 -4.92
CA ALA A 94 -6.18 -21.31 -6.28
C ALA A 94 -7.22 -20.27 -6.71
N ALA A 95 -6.79 -19.30 -7.51
CA ALA A 95 -7.62 -18.21 -8.00
C ALA A 95 -7.13 -17.70 -9.35
N GLU A 96 -7.81 -16.68 -9.86
CA GLU A 96 -7.44 -16.00 -11.10
C GLU A 96 -7.63 -14.49 -10.94
N VAL A 97 -6.70 -13.73 -11.49
CA VAL A 97 -6.78 -12.26 -11.59
C VAL A 97 -6.57 -11.88 -13.05
N ASP A 98 -7.58 -11.25 -13.66
CA ASP A 98 -7.57 -10.80 -15.05
C ASP A 98 -7.11 -11.87 -16.05
N GLY A 99 -7.57 -13.14 -15.87
CA GLY A 99 -7.22 -14.27 -16.73
C GLY A 99 -5.89 -14.95 -16.40
N THR A 100 -5.16 -14.48 -15.37
CA THR A 100 -3.91 -15.08 -14.92
C THR A 100 -4.13 -15.89 -13.66
N ALA A 101 -3.80 -17.20 -13.73
CA ALA A 101 -3.88 -18.09 -12.57
C ALA A 101 -2.89 -17.67 -11.48
N CYS A 102 -3.31 -17.79 -10.22
CA CYS A 102 -2.48 -17.45 -9.06
C CYS A 102 -2.92 -18.24 -7.82
N ASP A 103 -2.05 -18.31 -6.85
CA ASP A 103 -2.33 -18.86 -5.53
C ASP A 103 -2.66 -17.74 -4.56
N ARG A 104 -3.81 -17.86 -3.86
CA ARG A 104 -4.14 -16.95 -2.76
C ARG A 104 -3.44 -17.38 -1.50
N ILE A 105 -2.67 -16.45 -0.95
CA ILE A 105 -1.90 -16.64 0.28
C ILE A 105 -2.30 -15.54 1.26
N GLU A 106 -2.78 -15.92 2.44
CA GLU A 106 -2.94 -14.98 3.55
C GLU A 106 -1.57 -14.79 4.21
N LEU A 107 -1.12 -13.55 4.25
CA LEU A 107 0.06 -13.13 5.00
C LEU A 107 -0.37 -12.39 6.26
N SER A 108 0.23 -12.74 7.38
CA SER A 108 0.04 -12.07 8.66
C SER A 108 1.40 -11.66 9.20
N TYR A 109 1.62 -10.36 9.37
CA TYR A 109 2.77 -9.84 10.08
C TYR A 109 2.30 -9.25 11.40
N THR A 110 2.63 -9.90 12.51
CA THR A 110 2.03 -9.64 13.83
C THR A 110 0.49 -9.70 13.74
N ASP A 111 -0.22 -8.60 13.91
CA ASP A 111 -1.69 -8.48 13.81
C ASP A 111 -2.17 -7.91 12.46
N VAL A 112 -1.24 -7.59 11.54
CA VAL A 112 -1.56 -7.00 10.24
C VAL A 112 -1.71 -8.09 9.19
N LYS A 113 -2.93 -8.24 8.68
CA LYS A 113 -3.27 -9.25 7.68
C LYS A 113 -3.43 -8.66 6.29
N SER A 114 -3.00 -9.42 5.28
CA SER A 114 -3.30 -9.18 3.87
C SER A 114 -3.46 -10.49 3.13
N LEU A 115 -4.27 -10.47 2.08
CA LEU A 115 -4.45 -11.61 1.16
C LEU A 115 -3.78 -11.23 -0.15
N MET A 116 -2.84 -12.05 -0.60
CA MET A 116 -2.14 -11.87 -1.88
C MET A 116 -2.50 -12.95 -2.87
N CYS A 117 -2.58 -12.58 -4.14
CA CYS A 117 -2.63 -13.52 -5.25
C CYS A 117 -1.28 -13.50 -5.96
N ILE A 118 -0.54 -14.62 -5.90
CA ILE A 118 0.83 -14.75 -6.42
C ILE A 118 0.81 -15.76 -7.54
N ASP A 119 1.30 -15.40 -8.72
CA ASP A 119 1.36 -16.31 -9.87
C ASP A 119 2.59 -17.23 -9.84
N ALA A 120 2.67 -18.12 -10.83
CA ALA A 120 3.75 -19.10 -10.94
C ALA A 120 5.15 -18.49 -11.14
N ASP A 121 5.23 -17.23 -11.60
CA ASP A 121 6.48 -16.48 -11.77
C ASP A 121 6.87 -15.71 -10.50
N GLY A 122 6.07 -15.80 -9.43
CA GLY A 122 6.27 -15.08 -8.17
C GLY A 122 5.81 -13.63 -8.19
N ARG A 123 5.01 -13.22 -9.20
CA ARG A 123 4.45 -11.87 -9.27
C ARG A 123 3.23 -11.78 -8.36
N VAL A 124 3.19 -10.77 -7.51
CA VAL A 124 1.99 -10.42 -6.75
C VAL A 124 1.04 -9.67 -7.68
N LEU A 125 0.00 -10.34 -8.17
CA LEU A 125 -0.98 -9.76 -9.09
C LEU A 125 -1.98 -8.87 -8.34
N GLU A 126 -2.36 -9.27 -7.14
CA GLU A 126 -3.34 -8.57 -6.32
C GLU A 126 -2.99 -8.72 -4.84
N GLN A 127 -3.21 -7.63 -4.09
CA GLN A 127 -3.15 -7.62 -2.63
C GLN A 127 -4.43 -6.99 -2.09
N SER A 128 -5.06 -7.61 -1.10
CA SER A 128 -6.25 -7.05 -0.46
C SER A 128 -6.18 -7.14 1.07
N HIS A 129 -6.90 -6.24 1.74
CA HIS A 129 -7.02 -6.18 3.19
C HIS A 129 -8.32 -5.47 3.58
N GLN A 130 -8.73 -5.62 4.83
CA GLN A 130 -9.81 -4.82 5.40
C GLN A 130 -9.28 -3.41 5.73
N GLY A 131 -10.00 -2.41 5.31
CA GLY A 131 -9.62 -1.01 5.46
C GLY A 131 -10.82 -0.08 5.40
N THR A 132 -10.55 1.20 5.23
CA THR A 132 -11.56 2.25 5.15
C THR A 132 -11.40 2.99 3.82
N ASN A 133 -12.50 3.19 3.11
CA ASN A 133 -12.51 3.99 1.90
C ASN A 133 -12.06 5.42 2.22
N PRO A 134 -11.01 5.95 1.59
CA PRO A 134 -10.48 7.26 1.93
C PRO A 134 -11.45 8.41 1.62
N MET A 135 -12.41 8.20 0.71
CA MET A 135 -13.38 9.21 0.29
C MET A 135 -14.65 9.21 1.15
N THR A 136 -15.19 8.01 1.42
CA THR A 136 -16.51 7.86 2.09
C THR A 136 -16.41 7.49 3.56
N GLN A 137 -15.21 7.13 4.03
CA GLN A 137 -14.93 6.60 5.37
C GLN A 137 -15.69 5.30 5.69
N ALA A 138 -16.23 4.63 4.68
CA ALA A 138 -16.90 3.34 4.85
C ALA A 138 -15.87 2.22 5.05
N PRO A 139 -16.07 1.30 6.01
CA PRO A 139 -15.24 0.11 6.14
C PRO A 139 -15.53 -0.86 4.99
N GLY A 140 -14.49 -1.57 4.52
CA GLY A 140 -14.64 -2.53 3.45
C GLY A 140 -13.32 -3.09 2.98
N ARG A 141 -13.35 -3.85 1.89
CA ARG A 141 -12.15 -4.46 1.31
C ARG A 141 -11.46 -3.49 0.37
N MET A 142 -10.24 -3.15 0.76
CA MET A 142 -9.28 -2.44 -0.10
C MET A 142 -8.50 -3.48 -0.90
N THR A 143 -8.37 -3.26 -2.20
CA THR A 143 -7.62 -4.13 -3.10
C THR A 143 -6.68 -3.30 -3.94
N THR A 144 -5.44 -3.75 -4.10
CA THR A 144 -4.47 -3.18 -5.03
C THR A 144 -4.12 -4.24 -6.06
N ARG A 145 -4.34 -3.95 -7.34
CA ARG A 145 -3.86 -4.75 -8.47
C ARG A 145 -2.57 -4.19 -8.98
N PHE A 146 -1.63 -5.07 -9.25
CA PHE A 146 -0.29 -4.70 -9.70
C PHE A 146 -0.11 -5.08 -11.17
N SER A 147 0.58 -4.23 -11.91
CA SER A 147 0.86 -4.43 -13.34
C SER A 147 2.19 -3.78 -13.73
N ASP A 148 2.57 -3.87 -15.03
CA ASP A 148 3.82 -3.33 -15.54
C ASP A 148 5.03 -3.84 -14.73
N PHE A 149 5.16 -5.16 -14.64
CA PHE A 149 6.27 -5.79 -13.92
C PHE A 149 7.56 -5.63 -14.71
N ARG A 150 8.60 -5.12 -14.03
CA ARG A 150 9.93 -4.90 -14.62
C ARG A 150 11.00 -5.56 -13.74
N ASP A 151 12.06 -6.02 -14.38
CA ASP A 151 13.23 -6.49 -13.67
C ASP A 151 13.99 -5.30 -13.07
N VAL A 152 14.25 -5.40 -11.77
CA VAL A 152 15.09 -4.45 -11.03
C VAL A 152 16.12 -5.27 -10.25
N ASP A 153 17.33 -5.30 -10.75
CA ASP A 153 18.45 -6.04 -10.14
C ASP A 153 18.12 -7.54 -9.91
N GLY A 154 17.50 -8.19 -10.92
CA GLY A 154 17.11 -9.59 -10.88
C GLY A 154 15.84 -9.89 -10.08
N ARG A 155 15.05 -8.87 -9.74
CA ARG A 155 13.78 -9.01 -9.05
C ARG A 155 12.65 -8.36 -9.85
N LEU A 156 11.54 -9.06 -10.00
CA LEU A 156 10.35 -8.50 -10.62
C LEU A 156 9.64 -7.55 -9.64
N ALA A 157 9.53 -6.29 -10.05
CA ALA A 157 8.84 -5.26 -9.29
C ALA A 157 7.69 -4.66 -10.11
N PRO A 158 6.51 -4.41 -9.55
CA PRO A 158 5.44 -3.71 -10.23
C PRO A 158 5.75 -2.21 -10.36
N PHE A 159 5.48 -1.65 -11.53
CA PHE A 159 5.63 -0.22 -11.82
C PHE A 159 4.29 0.49 -12.01
N ALA A 160 3.19 -0.26 -12.03
CA ALA A 160 1.84 0.29 -12.03
C ALA A 160 0.96 -0.46 -11.04
N SER A 161 0.01 0.25 -10.47
CA SER A 161 -1.02 -0.33 -9.60
C SER A 161 -2.34 0.43 -9.73
N THR A 162 -3.44 -0.30 -9.51
CA THR A 162 -4.80 0.24 -9.46
C THR A 162 -5.43 -0.10 -8.11
N GLY A 163 -5.96 0.92 -7.43
CA GLY A 163 -6.68 0.75 -6.18
C GLY A 163 -8.17 0.50 -6.43
N LEU A 164 -8.76 -0.47 -5.71
CA LEU A 164 -10.18 -0.76 -5.74
C LEU A 164 -10.72 -0.81 -4.31
N PHE A 165 -11.95 -0.35 -4.16
CA PHE A 165 -12.73 -0.52 -2.94
C PHE A 165 -13.98 -1.35 -3.26
N GLU A 166 -14.17 -2.47 -2.57
CA GLU A 166 -15.24 -3.46 -2.83
C GLU A 166 -15.32 -3.89 -4.31
N GLY A 167 -14.17 -3.88 -5.02
CA GLY A 167 -14.06 -4.26 -6.42
C GLY A 167 -14.24 -3.13 -7.42
N GLU A 168 -14.58 -1.92 -6.98
CA GLU A 168 -14.71 -0.72 -7.82
C GLU A 168 -13.48 0.18 -7.72
N GLU A 169 -12.97 0.65 -8.87
CA GLU A 169 -11.82 1.56 -8.95
C GLU A 169 -12.18 2.95 -8.41
N PHE A 170 -11.29 3.55 -7.60
CA PHE A 170 -11.47 4.89 -7.03
C PHE A 170 -10.30 5.83 -7.34
#